data_042dbb94ed453b329baa2fd2518829d3
#
_entry.id   042dbb94ed453b329baa2fd2518829d3
#
_cell.length_a   1.000
_cell.length_b   1.000
_cell.length_c   1.000
_cell.angle_alpha   90.00
_cell.angle_beta   90.00
_cell.angle_gamma   90.00
#
_symmetry.space_group_name_H-M   'P 1'
#
loop_
_entity.id
_entity.type
_entity.pdbx_description
1 polymer ?
#
loop_
_entity_poly.entity_id
_entity_poly.type
_entity_poly.pdbx_seq_one_letter_code
_entity_poly.pdbx_strand_id
1 'polypeptide(L)'
;MWSMTHPTRNVASPGPANPVNGRELFLAGDCATCHASPGRHNPLLLGGGKALDTAFGKFFMPNISSDPDDGIGRWTLAQFTRAMREGVGPDGRNLYPAFPYTSYQRLSADDVRDLFAYLKTLPPVPGKAPVHQLAFPYNLRRGVGIWRLMFLDGKPLDGGGPAPGTPASLGSTPAIHDQLVARGRYLVEGAAHCAECHSPRNMMGAIENGERFAGGPAPDGKGYFPNITQSDTGINFWAAASIVNYLKTGVSPLGKTAGGDMAEVVQNTRQLPTRDLWAMATYLKTIPGVDRPAPGQPEPNRTDKVVMIPVRHDDSPLPASPQADVARTDTLYVAATKPFFGKAETVGRSDGSDGKLLAAATLHVLERDGDVLRVELDGWQPAGVTSVIYARRGKRILSALLDDTAAAGLERGPAQVDADTGAAWTPVKLRAWIDGTDLNTSVANLWRYSSALLNGTCAACHSLPEPRQFSANQWVGTLNGMRRYTSLTDDQYRMLLSYVQNHARDTAPPAAAKP
;
A
#
# COMPACT_ATOMS: atom_id res chain seq x y z
N MET A 1 19.71 -20.07 33.08
CA MET A 1 20.87 -19.98 32.17
C MET A 1 20.66 -20.68 30.81
N TRP A 2 19.86 -21.71 30.74
CA TRP A 2 19.70 -22.57 29.55
C TRP A 2 19.12 -21.91 28.30
N SER A 3 18.40 -20.85 28.40
CA SER A 3 17.75 -20.17 27.27
C SER A 3 18.33 -18.79 26.95
N MET A 4 19.44 -18.43 27.58
CA MET A 4 20.17 -17.21 27.23
C MET A 4 21.23 -17.58 26.19
N THR A 5 21.12 -16.98 25.02
CA THR A 5 22.07 -17.21 23.94
C THR A 5 23.37 -16.48 24.22
N HIS A 6 24.47 -17.20 24.07
CA HIS A 6 25.79 -16.58 24.05
C HIS A 6 25.93 -15.70 22.80
N PRO A 7 26.72 -14.61 22.86
CA PRO A 7 27.01 -13.80 21.68
C PRO A 7 27.61 -14.70 20.59
N THR A 8 26.91 -14.83 19.48
CA THR A 8 27.50 -15.50 18.31
C THR A 8 28.49 -14.56 17.63
N ARG A 9 29.48 -15.15 16.94
CA ARG A 9 30.49 -14.43 16.17
C ARG A 9 29.95 -13.87 14.84
N ASN A 10 28.65 -13.66 14.68
CA ASN A 10 28.10 -13.00 13.50
C ASN A 10 28.50 -11.53 13.52
N VAL A 11 29.67 -11.28 13.01
CA VAL A 11 30.26 -9.95 12.92
C VAL A 11 29.43 -9.13 11.97
N ALA A 12 29.00 -7.96 12.42
CA ALA A 12 28.47 -6.93 11.56
C ALA A 12 29.49 -6.62 10.46
N SER A 13 29.05 -6.55 9.22
CA SER A 13 29.94 -6.30 8.09
C SER A 13 30.69 -4.96 8.25
N PRO A 14 32.04 -4.94 8.10
CA PRO A 14 32.84 -3.74 8.24
C PRO A 14 32.84 -2.97 6.93
N GLY A 15 31.97 -2.18 6.54
CA GLY A 15 32.00 -1.39 5.30
C GLY A 15 31.11 -0.17 5.38
N PRO A 16 31.18 0.75 4.41
CA PRO A 16 30.25 1.85 4.32
C PRO A 16 28.84 1.33 4.08
N ALA A 17 27.87 1.90 4.78
CA ALA A 17 26.47 1.54 4.60
C ALA A 17 25.89 2.22 3.35
N ASN A 18 24.95 1.53 2.70
CA ASN A 18 24.15 2.05 1.60
C ASN A 18 22.68 2.24 2.02
N PRO A 19 22.26 3.44 2.45
CA PRO A 19 20.87 3.68 2.87
C PRO A 19 19.85 3.53 1.73
N VAL A 20 20.25 3.63 0.46
CA VAL A 20 19.36 3.42 -0.69
C VAL A 20 18.96 1.94 -0.78
N ASN A 21 19.93 1.02 -0.70
CA ASN A 21 19.66 -0.41 -0.57
C ASN A 21 18.87 -0.71 0.71
N GLY A 22 19.20 -0.04 1.81
CA GLY A 22 18.47 -0.15 3.07
C GLY A 22 16.98 0.22 2.93
N ARG A 23 16.66 1.26 2.15
CA ARG A 23 15.28 1.63 1.83
C ARG A 23 14.57 0.57 0.99
N GLU A 24 15.24 0.00 -0.01
CA GLU A 24 14.65 -1.09 -0.81
C GLU A 24 14.34 -2.31 0.07
N LEU A 25 15.23 -2.68 0.98
CA LEU A 25 15.00 -3.77 1.95
C LEU A 25 13.89 -3.44 2.95
N PHE A 26 13.78 -2.20 3.41
CA PHE A 26 12.68 -1.75 4.27
C PHE A 26 11.32 -1.87 3.59
N LEU A 27 11.25 -1.51 2.30
CA LEU A 27 10.04 -1.66 1.50
C LEU A 27 9.73 -3.12 1.20
N ALA A 28 10.74 -3.93 0.85
CA ALA A 28 10.56 -5.35 0.62
C ALA A 28 10.08 -6.08 1.88
N GLY A 29 10.63 -5.72 3.04
CA GLY A 29 10.28 -6.27 4.35
C GLY A 29 8.99 -5.74 4.95
N ASP A 30 8.30 -4.83 4.25
CA ASP A 30 7.01 -4.26 4.68
C ASP A 30 7.02 -3.75 6.13
N CYS A 31 8.15 -3.20 6.57
CA CYS A 31 8.39 -2.86 7.98
C CYS A 31 7.36 -1.85 8.53
N ALA A 32 6.97 -0.88 7.70
CA ALA A 32 6.02 0.15 8.10
C ALA A 32 4.62 -0.41 8.42
N THR A 33 4.17 -1.44 7.71
CA THR A 33 2.86 -2.07 7.93
C THR A 33 2.68 -2.55 9.37
N CYS A 34 3.74 -3.09 9.97
CA CYS A 34 3.70 -3.55 11.36
C CYS A 34 4.12 -2.46 12.36
N HIS A 35 5.16 -1.66 12.03
CA HIS A 35 5.83 -0.79 13.00
C HIS A 35 5.40 0.68 12.94
N ALA A 36 4.60 1.11 11.94
CA ALA A 36 4.06 2.46 11.92
C ALA A 36 3.15 2.72 13.12
N SER A 37 3.21 3.95 13.65
CA SER A 37 2.37 4.37 14.78
C SER A 37 0.90 4.44 14.37
N PRO A 38 -0.02 3.72 15.03
CA PRO A 38 -1.44 3.76 14.71
C PRO A 38 -2.02 5.18 14.75
N GLY A 39 -2.88 5.49 13.78
CA GLY A 39 -3.56 6.80 13.69
C GLY A 39 -2.68 7.96 13.20
N ARG A 40 -1.43 7.71 12.81
CA ARG A 40 -0.56 8.70 12.18
C ARG A 40 -0.63 8.56 10.65
N HIS A 41 -0.69 9.69 9.94
CA HIS A 41 -0.74 9.69 8.47
C HIS A 41 0.61 9.35 7.80
N ASN A 42 1.72 9.60 8.50
CA ASN A 42 3.05 9.29 7.98
C ASN A 42 3.46 7.86 8.37
N PRO A 43 3.56 6.91 7.42
CA PRO A 43 3.94 5.52 7.69
C PRO A 43 5.40 5.35 8.14
N LEU A 44 6.23 6.39 7.99
CA LEU A 44 7.63 6.36 8.44
C LEU A 44 7.81 6.75 9.91
N LEU A 45 6.73 7.06 10.64
CA LEU A 45 6.74 7.22 12.09
C LEU A 45 6.61 5.85 12.76
N LEU A 46 7.76 5.21 13.00
CA LEU A 46 7.86 3.79 13.39
C LEU A 46 7.79 3.59 14.92
N GLY A 47 6.88 4.27 15.60
CA GLY A 47 6.69 4.17 17.05
C GLY A 47 6.07 2.86 17.55
N GLY A 48 5.67 1.96 16.64
CA GLY A 48 5.04 0.69 16.99
C GLY A 48 3.64 0.84 17.57
N GLY A 49 3.18 -0.19 18.29
CA GLY A 49 1.88 -0.20 18.97
C GLY A 49 0.76 -0.93 18.22
N LYS A 50 0.94 -1.27 16.92
CA LYS A 50 -0.02 -2.12 16.19
C LYS A 50 -0.10 -3.49 16.87
N ALA A 51 -1.32 -3.99 17.07
CA ALA A 51 -1.57 -5.30 17.64
C ALA A 51 -1.66 -6.36 16.54
N LEU A 52 -1.08 -7.53 16.78
CA LEU A 52 -1.25 -8.75 16.00
C LEU A 52 -1.96 -9.78 16.88
N ASP A 53 -3.19 -10.10 16.54
CA ASP A 53 -3.97 -11.15 17.19
C ASP A 53 -3.56 -12.51 16.63
N THR A 54 -3.32 -13.47 17.52
CA THR A 54 -2.90 -14.84 17.18
C THR A 54 -3.54 -15.84 18.11
N ALA A 55 -3.47 -17.14 17.76
CA ALA A 55 -3.88 -18.23 18.65
C ALA A 55 -3.09 -18.26 19.98
N PHE A 56 -1.93 -17.63 20.05
CA PHE A 56 -1.09 -17.55 21.26
C PHE A 56 -1.42 -16.36 22.16
N GLY A 57 -2.24 -15.46 21.68
CA GLY A 57 -2.56 -14.17 22.30
C GLY A 57 -2.19 -12.99 21.40
N LYS A 58 -2.11 -11.81 22.01
CA LYS A 58 -1.89 -10.55 21.30
C LYS A 58 -0.45 -10.08 21.44
N PHE A 59 0.22 -9.93 20.29
CA PHE A 59 1.52 -9.30 20.21
C PHE A 59 1.37 -7.81 19.86
N PHE A 60 2.23 -6.96 20.40
CA PHE A 60 2.30 -5.54 20.03
C PHE A 60 3.63 -5.28 19.34
N MET A 61 3.58 -4.62 18.18
CA MET A 61 4.80 -4.30 17.43
C MET A 61 5.62 -3.26 18.19
N PRO A 62 6.93 -3.49 18.37
CA PRO A 62 7.79 -2.56 19.11
C PRO A 62 8.05 -1.27 18.31
N ASN A 63 8.47 -0.24 19.03
CA ASN A 63 9.04 0.96 18.46
C ASN A 63 10.42 0.64 17.85
N ILE A 64 10.57 0.84 16.53
CA ILE A 64 11.82 0.68 15.80
C ILE A 64 12.30 1.99 15.16
N SER A 65 11.76 3.12 15.62
CA SER A 65 12.23 4.45 15.20
C SER A 65 13.64 4.73 15.71
N SER A 66 14.24 5.82 15.23
CA SER A 66 15.55 6.28 15.68
C SER A 66 15.55 6.91 17.07
N ASP A 67 14.43 6.84 17.80
CA ASP A 67 14.35 7.34 19.18
C ASP A 67 15.36 6.60 20.08
N PRO A 68 16.19 7.34 20.87
CA PRO A 68 17.25 6.74 21.66
C PRO A 68 16.76 5.96 22.87
N ASP A 69 15.59 6.31 23.44
CA ASP A 69 15.12 5.75 24.71
C ASP A 69 14.05 4.68 24.52
N ASP A 70 13.16 4.89 23.55
CA ASP A 70 12.00 4.03 23.33
C ASP A 70 12.11 3.20 22.03
N GLY A 71 13.00 3.58 21.12
CA GLY A 71 13.26 2.92 19.83
C GLY A 71 14.61 2.19 19.77
N ILE A 72 15.16 2.13 18.55
CA ILE A 72 16.47 1.50 18.27
C ILE A 72 17.61 2.52 18.16
N GLY A 73 17.37 3.77 18.59
CA GLY A 73 18.34 4.86 18.42
C GLY A 73 19.71 4.60 19.06
N ARG A 74 19.77 3.93 20.22
CA ARG A 74 21.02 3.57 20.91
C ARG A 74 21.57 2.19 20.54
N TRP A 75 20.86 1.44 19.69
CA TRP A 75 21.36 0.11 19.32
C TRP A 75 22.63 0.21 18.47
N THR A 76 23.54 -0.72 18.70
CA THR A 76 24.68 -0.95 17.81
C THR A 76 24.26 -1.81 16.63
N LEU A 77 25.02 -1.76 15.53
CA LEU A 77 24.81 -2.63 14.38
C LEU A 77 24.87 -4.11 14.78
N ALA A 78 25.76 -4.49 15.69
CA ALA A 78 25.86 -5.87 16.17
C ALA A 78 24.59 -6.31 16.92
N GLN A 79 23.98 -5.45 17.74
CA GLN A 79 22.74 -5.73 18.44
C GLN A 79 21.57 -5.86 17.44
N PHE A 80 21.50 -4.97 16.45
CA PHE A 80 20.49 -5.02 15.41
C PHE A 80 20.62 -6.29 14.54
N THR A 81 21.84 -6.61 14.09
CA THR A 81 22.11 -7.84 13.33
C THR A 81 21.69 -9.08 14.09
N ARG A 82 21.95 -9.10 15.37
CA ARG A 82 21.58 -10.20 16.25
C ARG A 82 20.07 -10.32 16.42
N ALA A 83 19.36 -9.21 16.53
CA ALA A 83 17.90 -9.20 16.59
C ALA A 83 17.30 -9.74 15.27
N MET A 84 17.78 -9.23 14.14
CA MET A 84 17.29 -9.61 12.81
C MET A 84 17.57 -11.09 12.47
N ARG A 85 18.77 -11.57 12.74
CA ARG A 85 19.19 -12.90 12.25
C ARG A 85 19.06 -14.01 13.28
N GLU A 86 19.06 -13.67 14.57
CA GLU A 86 19.05 -14.66 15.65
C GLU A 86 17.81 -14.52 16.55
N GLY A 87 17.02 -13.47 16.41
CA GLY A 87 15.87 -13.22 17.29
C GLY A 87 16.29 -12.95 18.75
N VAL A 88 17.39 -12.22 18.97
CA VAL A 88 17.89 -11.85 20.30
C VAL A 88 18.01 -10.35 20.45
N GLY A 89 17.30 -9.80 21.42
CA GLY A 89 17.34 -8.38 21.75
C GLY A 89 18.68 -7.90 22.34
N PRO A 90 18.88 -6.58 22.47
CA PRO A 90 20.12 -5.99 22.98
C PRO A 90 20.42 -6.40 24.43
N ASP A 91 19.40 -6.74 25.19
CA ASP A 91 19.48 -7.22 26.58
C ASP A 91 19.68 -8.75 26.71
N GLY A 92 19.89 -9.45 25.59
CA GLY A 92 20.06 -10.90 25.52
C GLY A 92 18.77 -11.71 25.63
N ARG A 93 17.60 -11.07 25.68
CA ARG A 93 16.30 -11.76 25.68
C ARG A 93 15.94 -12.31 24.31
N ASN A 94 15.34 -13.49 24.29
CA ASN A 94 14.76 -14.03 23.06
C ASN A 94 13.57 -13.19 22.59
N LEU A 95 13.52 -12.85 21.32
CA LEU A 95 12.38 -12.21 20.67
C LEU A 95 11.37 -13.30 20.27
N TYR A 96 10.08 -12.98 20.35
CA TYR A 96 9.05 -13.92 19.90
C TYR A 96 9.08 -14.09 18.38
N PRO A 97 8.75 -15.30 17.85
CA PRO A 97 8.75 -15.57 16.41
C PRO A 97 7.59 -14.92 15.63
N ALA A 98 6.81 -14.04 16.27
CA ALA A 98 5.99 -13.04 15.60
C ALA A 98 6.86 -11.99 14.86
N PHE A 99 8.12 -11.85 15.25
CA PHE A 99 9.14 -11.15 14.49
C PHE A 99 9.80 -12.18 13.54
N PRO A 100 9.76 -12.01 12.21
CA PRO A 100 10.10 -13.05 11.23
C PRO A 100 11.62 -13.26 11.06
N TYR A 101 12.35 -13.43 12.16
CA TYR A 101 13.80 -13.69 12.11
C TYR A 101 14.12 -15.05 11.47
N THR A 102 13.18 -15.94 11.35
CA THR A 102 13.29 -17.18 10.55
C THR A 102 13.52 -16.89 9.08
N SER A 103 12.96 -15.81 8.57
CA SER A 103 13.22 -15.31 7.22
C SER A 103 14.42 -14.37 7.20
N TYR A 104 14.52 -13.44 8.13
CA TYR A 104 15.61 -12.45 8.16
C TYR A 104 17.00 -13.05 8.42
N GLN A 105 17.12 -14.25 8.99
CA GLN A 105 18.41 -14.97 9.05
C GLN A 105 19.02 -15.21 7.67
N ARG A 106 18.21 -15.17 6.59
CA ARG A 106 18.62 -15.32 5.20
C ARG A 106 19.35 -14.11 4.65
N LEU A 107 19.20 -12.95 5.29
CA LEU A 107 19.84 -11.70 4.84
C LEU A 107 21.35 -11.74 5.04
N SER A 108 22.08 -11.13 4.11
CA SER A 108 23.50 -10.87 4.24
C SER A 108 23.80 -9.87 5.37
N ALA A 109 25.00 -9.90 5.91
CA ALA A 109 25.41 -8.92 6.92
C ALA A 109 25.47 -7.49 6.36
N ASP A 110 25.78 -7.34 5.06
CA ASP A 110 25.79 -6.06 4.37
C ASP A 110 24.38 -5.47 4.26
N ASP A 111 23.40 -6.27 3.85
CA ASP A 111 22.03 -5.83 3.73
C ASP A 111 21.40 -5.46 5.08
N VAL A 112 21.73 -6.20 6.14
CA VAL A 112 21.30 -5.85 7.50
C VAL A 112 21.93 -4.52 7.97
N ARG A 113 23.20 -4.27 7.63
CA ARG A 113 23.86 -2.99 7.88
C ARG A 113 23.17 -1.84 7.15
N ASP A 114 22.86 -2.04 5.87
CA ASP A 114 22.25 -1.03 5.01
C ASP A 114 20.83 -0.70 5.49
N LEU A 115 20.03 -1.71 5.86
CA LEU A 115 18.73 -1.54 6.47
C LEU A 115 18.80 -0.76 7.79
N PHE A 116 19.75 -1.11 8.65
CA PHE A 116 19.95 -0.40 9.92
C PHE A 116 20.31 1.07 9.69
N ALA A 117 21.21 1.34 8.75
CA ALA A 117 21.57 2.70 8.39
C ALA A 117 20.36 3.51 7.90
N TYR A 118 19.51 2.91 7.07
CA TYR A 118 18.28 3.56 6.62
C TYR A 118 17.33 3.85 7.78
N LEU A 119 17.06 2.89 8.65
CA LEU A 119 16.19 3.08 9.82
C LEU A 119 16.67 4.23 10.73
N LYS A 120 17.99 4.43 10.83
CA LYS A 120 18.58 5.54 11.60
C LYS A 120 18.33 6.91 10.96
N THR A 121 17.99 6.99 9.68
CA THR A 121 17.63 8.26 9.01
C THR A 121 16.17 8.65 9.24
N LEU A 122 15.33 7.72 9.70
CA LEU A 122 13.91 7.97 9.90
C LEU A 122 13.64 8.76 11.19
N PRO A 123 12.50 9.50 11.26
CA PRO A 123 12.20 10.34 12.41
C PRO A 123 12.13 9.57 13.72
N PRO A 124 12.68 10.10 14.83
CA PRO A 124 12.47 9.53 16.15
C PRO A 124 11.00 9.69 16.57
N VAL A 125 10.46 8.67 17.22
CA VAL A 125 9.10 8.68 17.76
C VAL A 125 9.18 8.25 19.23
N PRO A 126 8.92 9.13 20.18
CA PRO A 126 8.90 8.76 21.59
C PRO A 126 7.68 7.89 21.91
N GLY A 127 7.82 7.02 22.88
CA GLY A 127 6.77 6.14 23.40
C GLY A 127 7.06 4.65 23.22
N LYS A 128 6.74 3.89 24.26
CA LYS A 128 6.90 2.43 24.28
C LYS A 128 5.64 1.75 23.79
N ALA A 129 5.83 0.70 22.98
CA ALA A 129 4.72 -0.17 22.63
C ALA A 129 4.15 -0.87 23.89
N PRO A 130 2.85 -1.21 23.89
CA PRO A 130 2.25 -2.00 24.96
C PRO A 130 2.94 -3.35 25.16
N VAL A 131 2.84 -3.90 26.38
CA VAL A 131 3.35 -5.24 26.69
C VAL A 131 2.47 -6.29 26.00
N HIS A 132 3.08 -7.36 25.48
CA HIS A 132 2.35 -8.48 24.88
C HIS A 132 1.36 -9.11 25.88
N GLN A 133 0.21 -9.50 25.37
CA GLN A 133 -0.87 -10.17 26.11
C GLN A 133 -0.97 -11.63 25.65
N LEU A 134 -0.13 -12.49 26.21
CA LEU A 134 0.00 -13.88 25.78
C LEU A 134 -0.58 -14.84 26.82
N ALA A 135 -1.24 -15.89 26.33
CA ALA A 135 -1.73 -16.96 27.18
C ALA A 135 -0.57 -17.82 27.75
N PHE A 136 -0.80 -18.45 28.92
CA PHE A 136 0.12 -19.46 29.42
C PHE A 136 0.04 -20.72 28.51
N PRO A 137 1.17 -21.36 28.19
CA PRO A 137 2.55 -21.13 28.61
C PRO A 137 3.36 -20.17 27.70
N TYR A 138 2.76 -19.54 26.69
CA TYR A 138 3.45 -18.72 25.68
C TYR A 138 4.02 -17.42 26.24
N ASN A 139 3.53 -16.96 27.40
CA ASN A 139 4.10 -15.84 28.14
C ASN A 139 5.46 -16.17 28.78
N LEU A 140 5.87 -17.45 28.82
CA LEU A 140 7.18 -17.88 29.30
C LEU A 140 8.25 -17.69 28.20
N ARG A 141 8.75 -16.47 28.05
CA ARG A 141 9.74 -16.07 27.03
C ARG A 141 10.99 -16.99 26.97
N ARG A 142 11.35 -17.66 28.06
CA ARG A 142 12.48 -18.60 28.09
C ARG A 142 12.27 -19.81 27.14
N GLY A 143 11.05 -20.24 26.93
CA GLY A 143 10.69 -21.33 26.00
C GLY A 143 11.05 -21.00 24.54
N VAL A 144 11.07 -19.72 24.16
CA VAL A 144 11.46 -19.29 22.81
C VAL A 144 12.91 -19.67 22.48
N GLY A 145 13.80 -19.79 23.48
CA GLY A 145 15.16 -20.28 23.23
C GLY A 145 15.23 -21.69 22.65
N ILE A 146 14.38 -22.58 23.15
CA ILE A 146 14.24 -23.96 22.64
C ILE A 146 13.63 -23.93 21.23
N TRP A 147 12.59 -23.13 21.01
CA TRP A 147 11.97 -22.93 19.70
C TRP A 147 13.00 -22.49 18.65
N ARG A 148 13.87 -21.54 18.99
CA ARG A 148 14.93 -21.07 18.10
C ARG A 148 15.93 -22.17 17.74
N LEU A 149 16.31 -23.01 18.69
CA LEU A 149 17.21 -24.18 18.44
C LEU A 149 16.60 -25.17 17.43
N MET A 150 15.28 -25.31 17.40
CA MET A 150 14.61 -26.24 16.49
C MET A 150 14.38 -25.66 15.10
N PHE A 151 14.17 -24.34 14.98
CA PHE A 151 13.66 -23.74 13.74
C PHE A 151 14.59 -22.69 13.10
N LEU A 152 15.71 -22.35 13.72
CA LEU A 152 16.74 -21.50 13.13
C LEU A 152 17.94 -22.35 12.69
N ASP A 153 18.33 -22.22 11.43
CA ASP A 153 19.54 -22.86 10.89
C ASP A 153 20.73 -21.89 10.72
N GLY A 154 20.49 -20.59 10.87
CA GLY A 154 21.51 -19.53 10.84
C GLY A 154 22.17 -19.29 9.47
N LYS A 155 21.61 -19.83 8.38
CA LYS A 155 22.23 -19.81 7.06
C LYS A 155 21.72 -18.64 6.23
N PRO A 156 22.55 -17.65 5.85
CA PRO A 156 22.19 -16.66 4.85
C PRO A 156 22.02 -17.31 3.48
N LEU A 157 21.29 -16.63 2.60
CA LEU A 157 21.18 -17.00 1.20
C LEU A 157 22.13 -16.15 0.35
N ASP A 158 22.59 -16.72 -0.74
CA ASP A 158 23.26 -15.99 -1.81
C ASP A 158 22.23 -15.15 -2.57
N GLY A 159 22.65 -14.06 -3.22
CA GLY A 159 21.78 -13.17 -3.99
C GLY A 159 21.49 -11.83 -3.32
N GLY A 160 22.20 -11.49 -2.24
CA GLY A 160 22.24 -10.13 -1.69
C GLY A 160 22.81 -9.12 -2.69
N GLY A 161 22.55 -7.83 -2.46
CA GLY A 161 22.91 -6.76 -3.38
C GLY A 161 21.85 -6.48 -4.45
N PRO A 162 22.05 -5.46 -5.31
CA PRO A 162 21.08 -5.06 -6.33
C PRO A 162 20.91 -6.15 -7.40
N ALA A 163 19.68 -6.32 -7.89
CA ALA A 163 19.40 -7.25 -8.99
C ALA A 163 20.20 -6.89 -10.24
N PRO A 164 20.60 -7.88 -11.04
CA PRO A 164 21.12 -7.62 -12.39
C PRO A 164 20.07 -6.82 -13.18
N GLY A 165 20.54 -5.97 -14.09
CA GLY A 165 19.71 -5.00 -14.82
C GLY A 165 18.39 -5.58 -15.33
N THR A 166 17.38 -4.73 -15.52
CA THR A 166 16.08 -5.16 -16.04
C THR A 166 16.29 -5.93 -17.33
N PRO A 167 15.70 -7.13 -17.49
CA PRO A 167 15.77 -7.80 -18.78
C PRO A 167 15.07 -6.93 -19.82
N ALA A 168 15.82 -6.16 -20.57
CA ALA A 168 15.30 -5.35 -21.67
C ALA A 168 14.77 -6.23 -22.83
N SER A 169 15.05 -7.52 -22.75
CA SER A 169 14.51 -8.55 -23.62
C SER A 169 14.52 -9.86 -22.85
N LEU A 170 13.47 -10.62 -22.94
CA LEU A 170 13.36 -12.01 -22.49
C LEU A 170 14.26 -12.99 -23.28
N GLY A 171 15.27 -12.49 -23.97
CA GLY A 171 16.40 -13.23 -24.53
C GLY A 171 17.52 -13.38 -23.51
N SER A 172 17.18 -13.65 -22.24
CA SER A 172 18.15 -13.83 -21.18
C SER A 172 18.98 -15.07 -21.39
N THR A 173 20.30 -14.89 -21.32
CA THR A 173 21.21 -16.05 -21.23
C THR A 173 20.87 -16.85 -19.97
N PRO A 174 21.13 -18.18 -19.94
CA PRO A 174 20.92 -18.98 -18.73
C PRO A 174 21.52 -18.34 -17.47
N ALA A 175 22.68 -17.71 -17.56
CA ALA A 175 23.34 -17.03 -16.46
C ALA A 175 22.52 -15.86 -15.88
N ILE A 176 21.81 -15.09 -16.72
CA ILE A 176 20.92 -14.00 -16.24
C ILE A 176 19.70 -14.57 -15.55
N HIS A 177 19.14 -15.67 -16.08
CA HIS A 177 18.02 -16.36 -15.45
C HIS A 177 18.39 -16.85 -14.04
N ASP A 178 19.53 -17.51 -13.89
CA ASP A 178 20.02 -18.01 -12.60
C ASP A 178 20.25 -16.88 -11.59
N GLN A 179 20.79 -15.76 -12.04
CA GLN A 179 20.95 -14.57 -11.20
C GLN A 179 19.59 -13.99 -10.75
N LEU A 180 18.59 -13.95 -11.63
CA LEU A 180 17.24 -13.51 -11.28
C LEU A 180 16.59 -14.46 -10.27
N VAL A 181 16.74 -15.78 -10.46
CA VAL A 181 16.24 -16.79 -9.51
C VAL A 181 16.92 -16.64 -8.15
N ALA A 182 18.25 -16.49 -8.12
CA ALA A 182 18.99 -16.31 -6.87
C ALA A 182 18.55 -15.03 -6.13
N ARG A 183 18.46 -13.89 -6.84
CA ARG A 183 17.97 -12.62 -6.27
C ARG A 183 16.53 -12.73 -5.83
N GLY A 184 15.67 -13.36 -6.63
CA GLY A 184 14.26 -13.57 -6.29
C GLY A 184 14.10 -14.44 -5.05
N ARG A 185 14.86 -15.53 -4.95
CA ARG A 185 14.91 -16.38 -3.77
C ARG A 185 15.32 -15.58 -2.53
N TYR A 186 16.37 -14.80 -2.64
CA TYR A 186 16.86 -13.95 -1.55
C TYR A 186 15.80 -12.98 -1.04
N LEU A 187 15.07 -12.32 -1.96
CA LEU A 187 13.99 -11.41 -1.59
C LEU A 187 12.79 -12.15 -0.99
N VAL A 188 12.26 -13.16 -1.66
CA VAL A 188 11.03 -13.86 -1.29
C VAL A 188 11.18 -14.65 0.02
N GLU A 189 12.32 -15.34 0.20
CA GLU A 189 12.60 -16.15 1.39
C GLU A 189 13.17 -15.34 2.55
N GLY A 190 13.83 -14.21 2.25
CA GLY A 190 14.50 -13.36 3.21
C GLY A 190 13.76 -12.06 3.47
N ALA A 191 14.07 -11.01 2.71
CA ALA A 191 13.60 -9.66 2.99
C ALA A 191 12.08 -9.53 3.01
N ALA A 192 11.41 -10.02 1.96
CA ALA A 192 9.95 -9.93 1.81
C ALA A 192 9.19 -11.01 2.60
N HIS A 193 9.87 -11.98 3.19
CA HIS A 193 9.34 -13.01 4.08
C HIS A 193 7.96 -13.60 3.69
N CYS A 194 7.70 -13.76 2.40
CA CYS A 194 6.40 -14.17 1.85
C CYS A 194 5.87 -15.47 2.48
N ALA A 195 6.76 -16.39 2.84
CA ALA A 195 6.42 -17.64 3.48
C ALA A 195 5.78 -17.46 4.87
N GLU A 196 6.00 -16.34 5.54
CA GLU A 196 5.44 -16.11 6.89
C GLU A 196 3.90 -16.01 6.87
N CYS A 197 3.34 -15.51 5.76
CA CYS A 197 1.90 -15.51 5.52
C CYS A 197 1.47 -16.69 4.64
N HIS A 198 2.19 -16.94 3.54
CA HIS A 198 1.78 -17.90 2.52
C HIS A 198 2.19 -19.35 2.81
N SER A 199 2.41 -19.74 4.07
CA SER A 199 2.70 -21.12 4.44
C SER A 199 1.88 -21.57 5.64
N PRO A 200 1.50 -22.84 5.73
CA PRO A 200 0.87 -23.38 6.93
C PRO A 200 1.86 -23.44 8.08
N ARG A 201 1.33 -23.40 9.29
CA ARG A 201 2.11 -23.44 10.53
C ARG A 201 1.73 -24.67 11.35
N ASN A 202 2.72 -25.28 11.96
CA ASN A 202 2.52 -26.36 12.93
C ASN A 202 2.00 -25.80 14.28
N MET A 203 1.71 -26.70 15.22
CA MET A 203 1.20 -26.37 16.55
C MET A 203 2.15 -25.47 17.37
N MET A 204 3.44 -25.42 17.01
CA MET A 204 4.43 -24.53 17.63
C MET A 204 4.54 -23.16 16.93
N GLY A 205 3.71 -22.89 15.93
CA GLY A 205 3.71 -21.66 15.15
C GLY A 205 4.84 -21.56 14.12
N ALA A 206 5.64 -22.60 13.92
CA ALA A 206 6.68 -22.64 12.91
C ALA A 206 6.12 -23.03 11.54
N ILE A 207 6.72 -22.51 10.46
CA ILE A 207 6.35 -22.86 9.08
C ILE A 207 6.58 -24.36 8.83
N GLU A 208 5.63 -25.02 8.21
CA GLU A 208 5.76 -26.39 7.72
C GLU A 208 6.55 -26.40 6.41
N ASN A 209 7.84 -26.73 6.48
CA ASN A 209 8.75 -26.63 5.35
C ASN A 209 8.35 -27.51 4.15
N GLY A 210 7.68 -28.63 4.35
CA GLY A 210 7.17 -29.48 3.27
C GLY A 210 6.03 -28.86 2.48
N GLU A 211 5.33 -27.88 3.05
CA GLU A 211 4.21 -27.17 2.43
C GLU A 211 4.47 -25.66 2.35
N ARG A 212 5.74 -25.28 2.28
CA ARG A 212 6.14 -23.89 2.20
C ARG A 212 5.52 -23.22 0.98
N PHE A 213 4.95 -22.02 1.18
CA PHE A 213 4.19 -21.24 0.18
C PHE A 213 2.84 -21.84 -0.26
N ALA A 214 2.38 -22.92 0.33
CA ALA A 214 1.10 -23.56 -0.02
C ALA A 214 -0.14 -22.88 0.60
N GLY A 215 0.03 -21.70 1.19
CA GLY A 215 -1.06 -20.99 1.86
C GLY A 215 -1.31 -21.49 3.29
N GLY A 216 -2.18 -20.80 4.01
CA GLY A 216 -2.50 -21.16 5.38
C GLY A 216 -3.52 -20.23 6.04
N PRO A 217 -4.08 -20.60 7.19
CA PRO A 217 -5.00 -19.74 7.93
C PRO A 217 -4.27 -18.49 8.43
N ALA A 218 -4.99 -17.36 8.46
CA ALA A 218 -4.50 -16.14 9.06
C ALA A 218 -4.28 -16.33 10.58
N PRO A 219 -3.32 -15.63 11.20
CA PRO A 219 -2.97 -15.79 12.61
C PRO A 219 -4.14 -15.55 13.58
N ASP A 220 -5.07 -14.67 13.20
CA ASP A 220 -6.28 -14.33 13.97
C ASP A 220 -7.44 -15.33 13.78
N GLY A 221 -7.25 -16.35 12.92
CA GLY A 221 -8.26 -17.34 12.58
C GLY A 221 -9.41 -16.85 11.69
N LYS A 222 -9.36 -15.62 11.19
CA LYS A 222 -10.47 -15.00 10.44
C LYS A 222 -10.24 -14.90 8.93
N GLY A 223 -9.21 -15.53 8.42
CA GLY A 223 -8.89 -15.46 7.01
C GLY A 223 -8.01 -16.61 6.56
N TYR A 224 -7.63 -16.56 5.29
CA TYR A 224 -6.75 -17.54 4.68
C TYR A 224 -5.81 -16.86 3.69
N PHE A 225 -4.52 -17.09 3.83
CA PHE A 225 -3.51 -16.66 2.88
C PHE A 225 -3.42 -17.66 1.74
N PRO A 226 -3.54 -17.23 0.47
CA PRO A 226 -3.61 -18.16 -0.66
C PRO A 226 -2.30 -18.89 -0.91
N ASN A 227 -2.41 -20.03 -1.56
CA ASN A 227 -1.31 -20.80 -2.12
C ASN A 227 -0.62 -20.02 -3.24
N ILE A 228 0.69 -19.84 -3.18
CA ILE A 228 1.51 -19.18 -4.19
C ILE A 228 2.56 -20.10 -4.83
N THR A 229 2.36 -21.42 -4.71
CA THR A 229 3.17 -22.44 -5.39
C THR A 229 2.68 -22.68 -6.83
N GLN A 230 3.43 -23.44 -7.61
CA GLN A 230 3.09 -23.81 -8.99
C GLN A 230 2.15 -25.01 -9.06
N SER A 231 1.06 -24.99 -8.29
CA SER A 231 -0.01 -25.99 -8.33
C SER A 231 -1.31 -25.42 -8.89
N ASP A 232 -2.28 -26.27 -9.19
CA ASP A 232 -3.61 -25.89 -9.65
C ASP A 232 -4.40 -25.11 -8.58
N THR A 233 -4.08 -25.32 -7.31
CA THR A 233 -4.64 -24.55 -6.18
C THR A 233 -3.85 -23.26 -5.88
N GLY A 234 -2.75 -23.02 -6.61
CA GLY A 234 -1.85 -21.89 -6.45
C GLY A 234 -1.85 -20.94 -7.65
N ILE A 235 -0.65 -20.57 -8.09
CA ILE A 235 -0.43 -19.59 -9.15
C ILE A 235 0.26 -20.16 -10.40
N ASN A 236 0.09 -21.45 -10.69
CA ASN A 236 0.72 -22.11 -11.84
C ASN A 236 0.35 -21.44 -13.17
N PHE A 237 -0.89 -20.96 -13.31
CA PHE A 237 -1.39 -20.28 -14.51
C PHE A 237 -1.02 -18.79 -14.58
N TRP A 238 -0.41 -18.22 -13.54
CA TRP A 238 0.07 -16.84 -13.60
C TRP A 238 1.40 -16.77 -14.37
N ALA A 239 1.44 -15.97 -15.41
CA ALA A 239 2.71 -15.61 -16.04
C ALA A 239 3.58 -14.79 -15.08
N ALA A 240 4.91 -14.83 -15.23
CA ALA A 240 5.79 -14.00 -14.40
C ALA A 240 5.43 -12.51 -14.51
N ALA A 241 5.08 -12.01 -15.71
CA ALA A 241 4.59 -10.65 -15.90
C ALA A 241 3.32 -10.34 -15.09
N SER A 242 2.41 -11.30 -14.94
CA SER A 242 1.20 -11.13 -14.13
C SER A 242 1.53 -11.02 -12.64
N ILE A 243 2.54 -11.76 -12.16
CA ILE A 243 3.02 -11.64 -10.78
C ILE A 243 3.65 -10.26 -10.55
N VAL A 244 4.51 -9.79 -11.48
CA VAL A 244 5.09 -8.44 -11.43
C VAL A 244 3.99 -7.39 -11.39
N ASN A 245 2.99 -7.51 -12.26
CA ASN A 245 1.86 -6.60 -12.30
C ASN A 245 1.09 -6.61 -10.98
N TYR A 246 0.82 -7.79 -10.40
CA TYR A 246 0.13 -7.91 -9.11
C TYR A 246 0.92 -7.25 -7.98
N LEU A 247 2.23 -7.48 -7.87
CA LEU A 247 3.07 -6.84 -6.86
C LEU A 247 3.20 -5.32 -7.06
N LYS A 248 2.96 -4.82 -8.27
CA LYS A 248 3.02 -3.38 -8.59
C LYS A 248 1.67 -2.68 -8.45
N THR A 249 0.58 -3.33 -8.80
CA THR A 249 -0.75 -2.73 -8.90
C THR A 249 -1.77 -3.30 -7.92
N GLY A 250 -1.53 -4.49 -7.41
CA GLY A 250 -2.48 -5.25 -6.59
C GLY A 250 -3.55 -5.97 -7.40
N VAL A 251 -3.50 -5.96 -8.74
CA VAL A 251 -4.54 -6.57 -9.57
C VAL A 251 -4.08 -7.92 -10.11
N SER A 252 -4.84 -8.96 -9.79
CA SER A 252 -4.59 -10.32 -10.24
C SER A 252 -4.96 -10.52 -11.72
N PRO A 253 -4.49 -11.59 -12.37
CA PRO A 253 -4.91 -11.94 -13.74
C PRO A 253 -6.43 -12.12 -13.91
N LEU A 254 -7.14 -12.41 -12.83
CA LEU A 254 -8.59 -12.56 -12.81
C LEU A 254 -9.34 -11.23 -12.51
N GLY A 255 -8.64 -10.11 -12.49
CA GLY A 255 -9.21 -8.79 -12.20
C GLY A 255 -9.55 -8.54 -10.72
N LYS A 256 -9.19 -9.44 -9.80
CA LYS A 256 -9.36 -9.24 -8.36
C LYS A 256 -8.23 -8.38 -7.81
N THR A 257 -8.56 -7.48 -6.89
CA THR A 257 -7.57 -6.62 -6.22
C THR A 257 -7.09 -7.23 -4.90
N ALA A 258 -5.84 -6.93 -4.56
CA ALA A 258 -5.27 -7.25 -3.25
C ALA A 258 -6.08 -6.57 -2.13
N GLY A 259 -6.41 -7.34 -1.09
CA GLY A 259 -7.10 -6.85 0.09
C GLY A 259 -6.40 -7.28 1.38
N GLY A 260 -6.83 -6.74 2.52
CA GLY A 260 -6.23 -7.04 3.82
C GLY A 260 -4.74 -6.68 3.86
N ASP A 261 -3.95 -7.48 4.56
CA ASP A 261 -2.50 -7.26 4.70
C ASP A 261 -1.76 -7.25 3.34
N MET A 262 -2.24 -8.02 2.34
CA MET A 262 -1.62 -8.01 1.01
C MET A 262 -1.75 -6.66 0.29
N ALA A 263 -2.77 -5.87 0.60
CA ALA A 263 -2.89 -4.51 0.06
C ALA A 263 -1.77 -3.60 0.60
N GLU A 264 -1.41 -3.73 1.88
CA GLU A 264 -0.29 -3.00 2.49
C GLU A 264 1.05 -3.45 1.87
N VAL A 265 1.25 -4.76 1.68
CA VAL A 265 2.42 -5.30 0.95
C VAL A 265 2.55 -4.69 -0.43
N VAL A 266 1.46 -4.61 -1.21
CA VAL A 266 1.47 -4.01 -2.55
C VAL A 266 1.83 -2.52 -2.51
N GLN A 267 1.39 -1.77 -1.50
CA GLN A 267 1.78 -0.36 -1.35
C GLN A 267 3.29 -0.17 -1.19
N ASN A 268 3.97 -1.15 -0.59
CA ASN A 268 5.42 -1.15 -0.45
C ASN A 268 6.12 -1.72 -1.69
N THR A 269 5.70 -2.88 -2.18
CA THR A 269 6.35 -3.54 -3.32
C THR A 269 6.26 -2.73 -4.61
N ARG A 270 5.21 -1.93 -4.83
CA ARG A 270 5.11 -1.03 -6.00
C ARG A 270 6.24 0.00 -6.07
N GLN A 271 6.88 0.32 -4.94
CA GLN A 271 7.99 1.27 -4.85
C GLN A 271 9.36 0.60 -5.07
N LEU A 272 9.40 -0.73 -5.14
CA LEU A 272 10.62 -1.47 -5.42
C LEU A 272 11.03 -1.30 -6.90
N PRO A 273 12.33 -1.39 -7.20
CA PRO A 273 12.80 -1.47 -8.57
C PRO A 273 12.10 -2.59 -9.34
N THR A 274 11.66 -2.31 -10.56
CA THR A 274 10.96 -3.31 -11.40
C THR A 274 11.79 -4.58 -11.61
N ARG A 275 13.13 -4.46 -11.65
CA ARG A 275 14.06 -5.60 -11.70
C ARG A 275 13.89 -6.57 -10.53
N ASP A 276 13.66 -6.06 -9.31
CA ASP A 276 13.47 -6.89 -8.12
C ASP A 276 12.10 -7.60 -8.16
N LEU A 277 11.06 -6.94 -8.65
CA LEU A 277 9.76 -7.58 -8.89
C LEU A 277 9.85 -8.72 -9.92
N TRP A 278 10.64 -8.53 -10.98
CA TRP A 278 10.92 -9.60 -11.94
C TRP A 278 11.71 -10.75 -11.32
N ALA A 279 12.71 -10.45 -10.49
CA ALA A 279 13.45 -11.47 -9.76
C ALA A 279 12.53 -12.29 -8.85
N MET A 280 11.68 -11.63 -8.05
CA MET A 280 10.69 -12.29 -7.19
C MET A 280 9.73 -13.17 -8.01
N ALA A 281 9.18 -12.64 -9.11
CA ALA A 281 8.28 -13.38 -9.98
C ALA A 281 8.97 -14.60 -10.63
N THR A 282 10.22 -14.45 -11.09
CA THR A 282 11.00 -15.54 -11.68
C THR A 282 11.23 -16.64 -10.66
N TYR A 283 11.62 -16.30 -9.45
CA TYR A 283 11.79 -17.30 -8.38
C TYR A 283 10.48 -18.02 -8.03
N LEU A 284 9.37 -17.27 -7.85
CA LEU A 284 8.07 -17.85 -7.55
C LEU A 284 7.64 -18.87 -8.61
N LYS A 285 8.04 -18.68 -9.88
CA LYS A 285 7.79 -19.65 -10.96
C LYS A 285 8.64 -20.92 -10.87
N THR A 286 9.67 -20.96 -10.03
CA THR A 286 10.50 -22.16 -9.81
C THR A 286 10.05 -22.99 -8.61
N ILE A 287 9.14 -22.47 -7.77
CA ILE A 287 8.68 -23.17 -6.55
C ILE A 287 7.86 -24.41 -6.95
N PRO A 288 8.20 -25.62 -6.49
CA PRO A 288 7.41 -26.80 -6.77
C PRO A 288 5.95 -26.63 -6.33
N GLY A 289 5.03 -27.16 -7.12
CA GLY A 289 3.60 -27.14 -6.80
C GLY A 289 3.27 -28.00 -5.58
N VAL A 290 2.53 -27.42 -4.64
CA VAL A 290 1.92 -28.13 -3.52
C VAL A 290 0.41 -27.97 -3.64
N ASP A 291 -0.32 -29.06 -3.80
CA ASP A 291 -1.76 -29.01 -3.93
C ASP A 291 -2.42 -28.86 -2.55
N ARG A 292 -2.87 -27.63 -2.26
CA ARG A 292 -3.53 -27.28 -1.00
C ARG A 292 -4.62 -26.24 -1.26
N PRO A 293 -5.87 -26.68 -1.45
CA PRO A 293 -6.99 -25.76 -1.66
C PRO A 293 -7.30 -24.96 -0.39
N ALA A 294 -7.69 -23.70 -0.54
CA ALA A 294 -8.20 -22.90 0.56
C ALA A 294 -9.54 -23.47 1.07
N PRO A 295 -9.85 -23.36 2.37
CA PRO A 295 -11.14 -23.79 2.92
C PRO A 295 -12.31 -23.13 2.20
N GLY A 296 -13.33 -23.92 1.85
CA GLY A 296 -14.51 -23.45 1.16
C GLY A 296 -14.33 -23.20 -0.35
N GLN A 297 -13.17 -23.49 -0.90
CA GLN A 297 -12.96 -23.52 -2.35
C GLN A 297 -13.31 -24.92 -2.87
N PRO A 298 -14.35 -25.06 -3.70
CA PRO A 298 -14.84 -26.39 -4.09
C PRO A 298 -13.93 -27.09 -5.10
N GLU A 299 -13.13 -26.35 -5.85
CA GLU A 299 -12.25 -26.90 -6.88
C GLU A 299 -10.90 -26.14 -6.97
N PRO A 300 -9.83 -26.82 -7.37
CA PRO A 300 -8.55 -26.19 -7.70
C PRO A 300 -8.70 -25.14 -8.81
N ASN A 301 -7.83 -24.12 -8.81
CA ASN A 301 -7.66 -23.21 -9.95
C ASN A 301 -7.01 -23.98 -11.11
N ARG A 302 -7.81 -24.57 -11.96
CA ARG A 302 -7.31 -25.33 -13.11
C ARG A 302 -7.12 -24.42 -14.32
N THR A 303 -5.96 -24.55 -14.95
CA THR A 303 -5.57 -23.72 -16.12
C THR A 303 -6.55 -23.89 -17.30
N ASP A 304 -7.12 -25.07 -17.47
CA ASP A 304 -8.09 -25.40 -18.51
C ASP A 304 -9.47 -24.78 -18.29
N LYS A 305 -9.75 -24.34 -17.04
CA LYS A 305 -11.03 -23.69 -16.65
C LYS A 305 -10.90 -22.18 -16.45
N VAL A 306 -9.72 -21.61 -16.56
CA VAL A 306 -9.46 -20.17 -16.30
C VAL A 306 -9.40 -19.39 -17.60
N VAL A 307 -10.35 -18.49 -17.81
CA VAL A 307 -10.27 -17.49 -18.87
C VAL A 307 -9.40 -16.34 -18.36
N MET A 308 -8.17 -16.24 -18.88
CA MET A 308 -7.28 -15.13 -18.60
C MET A 308 -7.78 -13.89 -19.36
N ILE A 309 -8.30 -12.92 -18.63
CA ILE A 309 -8.61 -11.60 -19.20
C ILE A 309 -7.32 -10.78 -19.12
N PRO A 310 -6.69 -10.40 -20.25
CA PRO A 310 -5.52 -9.53 -20.21
C PRO A 310 -5.96 -8.17 -19.65
N VAL A 311 -5.62 -7.91 -18.41
CA VAL A 311 -5.79 -6.59 -17.81
C VAL A 311 -4.64 -5.73 -18.31
N ARG A 312 -4.90 -4.84 -19.27
CA ARG A 312 -3.96 -3.78 -19.63
C ARG A 312 -4.02 -2.74 -18.50
N HIS A 313 -2.98 -2.71 -17.70
CA HIS A 313 -2.71 -1.57 -16.83
C HIS A 313 -1.79 -0.65 -17.58
N ASP A 314 -2.35 0.42 -18.14
CA ASP A 314 -1.56 1.57 -18.53
C ASP A 314 -0.89 2.15 -17.27
N ASP A 315 0.29 2.73 -17.43
CA ASP A 315 1.00 3.42 -16.34
C ASP A 315 0.20 4.61 -15.80
N SER A 316 -0.85 5.03 -16.48
CA SER A 316 -1.85 5.99 -16.03
C SER A 316 -3.14 5.24 -15.62
N PRO A 317 -3.34 4.97 -14.32
CA PRO A 317 -4.51 4.23 -13.85
C PRO A 317 -5.82 5.04 -13.94
N LEU A 318 -5.76 6.33 -14.25
CA LEU A 318 -6.91 7.22 -14.26
C LEU A 318 -7.30 7.61 -15.71
N PRO A 319 -8.60 7.74 -16.01
CA PRO A 319 -9.09 7.94 -17.35
C PRO A 319 -8.93 9.42 -17.79
N ALA A 320 -7.77 9.78 -18.30
CA ALA A 320 -7.55 11.07 -18.98
C ALA A 320 -8.01 10.99 -20.45
N SER A 321 -8.52 12.11 -20.98
CA SER A 321 -8.84 12.23 -22.40
C SER A 321 -7.60 12.61 -23.22
N PRO A 322 -7.57 12.26 -24.52
CA PRO A 322 -6.55 12.73 -25.43
C PRO A 322 -6.44 14.26 -25.44
N GLN A 323 -5.23 14.82 -25.51
CA GLN A 323 -4.99 16.26 -25.49
C GLN A 323 -5.75 17.02 -26.59
N ALA A 324 -5.92 16.42 -27.76
CA ALA A 324 -6.68 17.00 -28.87
C ALA A 324 -8.16 17.22 -28.54
N ASP A 325 -8.75 16.37 -27.68
CA ASP A 325 -10.14 16.49 -27.25
C ASP A 325 -10.25 17.53 -26.14
N VAL A 326 -9.30 17.55 -25.21
CA VAL A 326 -9.18 18.58 -24.15
C VAL A 326 -9.08 19.98 -24.77
N ALA A 327 -8.30 20.12 -25.84
CA ALA A 327 -8.10 21.41 -26.54
C ALA A 327 -9.38 21.99 -27.15
N ARG A 328 -10.43 21.20 -27.34
CA ARG A 328 -11.67 21.60 -28.02
C ARG A 328 -12.89 21.67 -27.09
N THR A 329 -12.73 21.29 -25.84
CA THR A 329 -13.85 21.13 -24.90
C THR A 329 -13.84 22.23 -23.85
N ASP A 330 -14.93 22.97 -23.70
CA ASP A 330 -15.03 24.10 -22.76
C ASP A 330 -15.38 23.67 -21.33
N THR A 331 -15.90 22.49 -21.14
CA THR A 331 -16.13 21.91 -19.80
C THR A 331 -15.29 20.66 -19.63
N LEU A 332 -14.39 20.70 -18.67
CA LEU A 332 -13.43 19.63 -18.39
C LEU A 332 -13.61 19.12 -16.96
N TYR A 333 -13.15 17.91 -16.73
CA TYR A 333 -13.22 17.24 -15.43
C TYR A 333 -11.82 16.75 -15.03
N VAL A 334 -11.45 16.98 -13.79
CA VAL A 334 -10.15 16.56 -13.26
C VAL A 334 -10.09 15.03 -13.13
N ALA A 335 -9.19 14.38 -13.84
CA ALA A 335 -8.99 12.93 -13.76
C ALA A 335 -8.04 12.55 -12.62
N ALA A 336 -6.94 13.28 -12.43
CA ALA A 336 -5.99 13.11 -11.32
C ALA A 336 -5.83 14.41 -10.55
N THR A 337 -5.51 14.32 -9.26
CA THR A 337 -5.19 15.50 -8.43
C THR A 337 -4.06 16.30 -9.08
N LYS A 338 -4.30 17.56 -9.34
CA LYS A 338 -3.33 18.41 -10.03
C LYS A 338 -3.16 19.78 -9.37
N PRO A 339 -1.96 20.37 -9.44
CA PRO A 339 -1.73 21.72 -8.96
C PRO A 339 -2.45 22.75 -9.83
N PHE A 340 -2.79 23.90 -9.24
CA PHE A 340 -3.21 25.09 -9.96
C PHE A 340 -2.40 26.32 -9.53
N PHE A 341 -2.42 27.37 -10.34
CA PHE A 341 -1.58 28.55 -10.21
C PHE A 341 -2.37 29.81 -10.51
N GLY A 342 -2.04 30.91 -9.84
CA GLY A 342 -2.65 32.23 -10.09
C GLY A 342 -2.18 32.91 -11.39
N LYS A 343 -1.05 32.44 -11.97
CA LYS A 343 -0.44 33.01 -13.17
C LYS A 343 -0.01 31.93 -14.16
N ALA A 344 -0.16 32.19 -15.46
CA ALA A 344 0.22 31.27 -16.53
C ALA A 344 1.71 30.88 -16.48
N GLU A 345 2.59 31.87 -16.22
CA GLU A 345 4.05 31.67 -16.26
C GLU A 345 4.58 30.77 -15.13
N THR A 346 3.76 30.49 -14.12
CA THR A 346 4.13 29.64 -12.99
C THR A 346 3.68 28.21 -13.17
N VAL A 347 2.87 27.91 -14.17
CA VAL A 347 2.40 26.53 -14.46
C VAL A 347 3.59 25.62 -14.77
N GLY A 348 3.63 24.45 -14.13
CA GLY A 348 4.71 23.47 -14.30
C GLY A 348 5.94 23.70 -13.42
N ARG A 349 5.98 24.74 -12.59
CA ARG A 349 7.05 24.92 -11.60
C ARG A 349 6.84 23.99 -10.42
N SER A 350 7.91 23.41 -9.91
CA SER A 350 7.89 22.49 -8.77
C SER A 350 7.64 23.17 -7.42
N ASP A 351 7.85 24.47 -7.34
CA ASP A 351 7.69 25.34 -6.18
C ASP A 351 6.61 26.39 -6.43
N GLY A 352 5.61 26.46 -5.55
CA GLY A 352 4.67 27.57 -5.53
C GLY A 352 3.34 27.36 -6.25
N SER A 353 2.75 26.16 -6.18
CA SER A 353 1.33 26.03 -6.53
C SER A 353 0.45 26.68 -5.45
N ASP A 354 -0.60 27.38 -5.88
CA ASP A 354 -1.55 28.04 -4.98
C ASP A 354 -2.60 27.06 -4.41
N GLY A 355 -2.51 25.79 -4.80
CA GLY A 355 -3.36 24.73 -4.29
C GLY A 355 -3.49 23.54 -5.24
N LYS A 356 -4.53 22.73 -5.03
CA LYS A 356 -4.77 21.49 -5.80
C LYS A 356 -6.24 21.37 -6.20
N LEU A 357 -6.49 21.05 -7.46
CA LEU A 357 -7.77 20.58 -7.95
C LEU A 357 -7.87 19.07 -7.72
N LEU A 358 -9.04 18.59 -7.33
CA LEU A 358 -9.25 17.20 -6.94
C LEU A 358 -10.10 16.47 -7.97
N ALA A 359 -10.02 15.13 -7.93
CA ALA A 359 -10.71 14.23 -8.85
C ALA A 359 -12.21 14.57 -9.02
N ALA A 360 -12.65 14.57 -10.27
CA ALA A 360 -14.01 14.89 -10.74
C ALA A 360 -14.46 16.35 -10.48
N ALA A 361 -13.56 17.26 -10.09
CA ALA A 361 -13.90 18.69 -10.11
C ALA A 361 -14.23 19.13 -11.53
N THR A 362 -15.33 19.90 -11.67
CA THR A 362 -15.78 20.45 -12.95
C THR A 362 -15.12 21.80 -13.19
N LEU A 363 -14.51 21.96 -14.36
CA LEU A 363 -13.79 23.15 -14.76
C LEU A 363 -14.42 23.74 -16.03
N HIS A 364 -14.62 25.04 -16.04
CA HIS A 364 -15.03 25.81 -17.22
C HIS A 364 -13.81 26.54 -17.78
N VAL A 365 -13.47 26.28 -19.03
CA VAL A 365 -12.31 26.88 -19.69
C VAL A 365 -12.66 28.32 -20.07
N LEU A 366 -11.87 29.25 -19.57
CA LEU A 366 -12.03 30.70 -19.88
C LEU A 366 -11.07 31.15 -20.99
N GLU A 367 -9.86 30.58 -21.00
CA GLU A 367 -8.78 31.01 -21.89
C GLU A 367 -7.83 29.85 -22.16
N ARG A 368 -7.18 29.84 -23.32
CA ARG A 368 -6.20 28.85 -23.73
C ARG A 368 -4.93 29.54 -24.22
N ASP A 369 -3.80 29.13 -23.67
CA ASP A 369 -2.48 29.59 -24.07
C ASP A 369 -1.56 28.39 -24.26
N GLY A 370 -1.52 27.88 -25.49
CA GLY A 370 -0.85 26.61 -25.79
C GLY A 370 -1.43 25.44 -25.01
N ASP A 371 -0.58 24.78 -24.23
CA ASP A 371 -0.97 23.64 -23.36
C ASP A 371 -1.46 24.08 -21.97
N VAL A 372 -1.51 25.40 -21.71
CA VAL A 372 -1.95 25.98 -20.44
C VAL A 372 -3.38 26.50 -20.57
N LEU A 373 -4.19 26.20 -19.57
CA LEU A 373 -5.62 26.58 -19.56
C LEU A 373 -5.91 27.48 -18.37
N ARG A 374 -6.62 28.60 -18.62
CA ARG A 374 -7.28 29.34 -17.57
C ARG A 374 -8.66 28.80 -17.36
N VAL A 375 -8.95 28.38 -16.14
CA VAL A 375 -10.20 27.69 -15.80
C VAL A 375 -10.93 28.40 -14.67
N GLU A 376 -12.25 28.26 -14.64
CA GLU A 376 -13.12 28.63 -13.54
C GLU A 376 -13.71 27.38 -12.89
N LEU A 377 -13.66 27.31 -11.57
CA LEU A 377 -14.31 26.29 -10.76
C LEU A 377 -15.32 26.95 -9.83
N ASP A 378 -16.56 26.55 -9.96
CA ASP A 378 -17.65 26.93 -9.07
C ASP A 378 -17.76 25.98 -7.88
N GLY A 379 -18.04 26.51 -6.70
CA GLY A 379 -18.24 25.68 -5.52
C GLY A 379 -18.75 26.43 -4.30
N TRP A 380 -18.56 25.82 -3.14
CA TRP A 380 -19.12 26.27 -1.88
C TRP A 380 -18.09 26.17 -0.74
N GLN A 381 -18.14 27.15 0.16
CA GLN A 381 -17.37 27.12 1.42
C GLN A 381 -18.34 27.25 2.62
N PRO A 382 -18.27 26.34 3.63
CA PRO A 382 -18.98 26.55 4.89
C PRO A 382 -18.34 27.68 5.70
N ALA A 383 -19.12 28.32 6.55
CA ALA A 383 -18.62 29.38 7.43
C ALA A 383 -17.39 28.93 8.23
N GLY A 384 -16.35 29.75 8.26
CA GLY A 384 -15.11 29.51 8.97
C GLY A 384 -14.10 28.56 8.26
N VAL A 385 -14.42 28.05 7.06
CA VAL A 385 -13.51 27.23 6.26
C VAL A 385 -13.07 28.02 5.03
N THR A 386 -11.77 28.28 4.91
CA THR A 386 -11.19 29.06 3.81
C THR A 386 -10.33 28.23 2.85
N SER A 387 -9.76 27.12 3.35
CA SER A 387 -8.77 26.32 2.63
C SER A 387 -9.34 25.24 1.69
N VAL A 388 -10.68 25.14 1.55
CA VAL A 388 -11.33 24.06 0.79
C VAL A 388 -12.51 24.61 -0.01
N ILE A 389 -12.69 24.12 -1.24
CA ILE A 389 -13.92 24.31 -2.02
C ILE A 389 -14.63 22.96 -2.14
N TYR A 390 -15.93 22.95 -1.87
CA TYR A 390 -16.83 21.82 -2.04
C TYR A 390 -17.70 21.99 -3.29
N ALA A 391 -17.99 20.88 -3.99
CA ALA A 391 -18.80 20.92 -5.21
C ALA A 391 -20.26 21.33 -4.97
N ARG A 392 -20.81 21.00 -3.79
CA ARG A 392 -22.24 21.24 -3.49
C ARG A 392 -22.43 21.76 -2.07
N ARG A 393 -23.41 22.65 -1.90
CA ARG A 393 -23.81 23.16 -0.58
C ARG A 393 -24.26 22.01 0.33
N GLY A 394 -23.80 22.02 1.58
CA GLY A 394 -24.14 21.01 2.59
C GLY A 394 -23.45 19.66 2.42
N LYS A 395 -22.71 19.42 1.34
CA LYS A 395 -22.09 18.14 1.01
C LYS A 395 -20.55 18.22 1.01
N ARG A 396 -19.88 17.30 1.68
CA ARG A 396 -18.41 17.24 1.76
C ARG A 396 -17.77 16.60 0.51
N ILE A 397 -18.22 17.02 -0.68
CA ILE A 397 -17.64 16.62 -1.96
C ILE A 397 -16.55 17.61 -2.32
N LEU A 398 -15.30 17.21 -2.13
CA LEU A 398 -14.13 18.07 -2.28
C LEU A 398 -13.85 18.35 -3.77
N SER A 399 -13.68 19.62 -4.16
CA SER A 399 -13.31 20.05 -5.51
C SER A 399 -11.90 20.65 -5.55
N ALA A 400 -11.51 21.44 -4.55
CA ALA A 400 -10.18 22.06 -4.49
C ALA A 400 -9.70 22.21 -3.05
N LEU A 401 -8.37 22.19 -2.89
CA LEU A 401 -7.64 22.62 -1.70
C LEU A 401 -6.88 23.90 -2.06
N LEU A 402 -6.90 24.90 -1.19
CA LEU A 402 -6.36 26.24 -1.42
C LEU A 402 -5.26 26.54 -0.40
N ASP A 403 -4.26 27.27 -0.81
CA ASP A 403 -3.40 27.99 0.10
C ASP A 403 -4.05 29.34 0.52
N ASP A 404 -3.39 30.09 1.37
CA ASP A 404 -3.92 31.37 1.88
C ASP A 404 -4.06 32.42 0.75
N THR A 405 -3.20 32.40 -0.25
CA THR A 405 -3.22 33.34 -1.40
C THR A 405 -4.43 33.08 -2.28
N ALA A 406 -4.63 31.82 -2.68
CA ALA A 406 -5.81 31.42 -3.47
C ALA A 406 -7.11 31.63 -2.69
N ALA A 407 -7.11 31.34 -1.39
CA ALA A 407 -8.27 31.55 -0.53
C ALA A 407 -8.67 33.03 -0.44
N ALA A 408 -7.70 33.96 -0.39
CA ALA A 408 -7.96 35.41 -0.40
C ALA A 408 -8.48 35.90 -1.76
N GLY A 409 -8.06 35.28 -2.87
CA GLY A 409 -8.42 35.66 -4.25
C GLY A 409 -9.78 35.13 -4.73
N LEU A 410 -10.53 34.38 -3.93
CA LEU A 410 -11.83 33.84 -4.34
C LEU A 410 -12.89 34.96 -4.53
N GLU A 411 -13.65 34.85 -5.61
CA GLU A 411 -14.90 35.61 -5.77
C GLU A 411 -16.00 34.95 -4.93
N ARG A 412 -16.66 35.72 -4.06
CA ARG A 412 -17.65 35.21 -3.09
C ARG A 412 -19.00 35.86 -3.32
N GLY A 413 -20.06 35.02 -3.40
CA GLY A 413 -21.44 35.47 -3.40
C GLY A 413 -22.06 35.56 -2.00
N PRO A 414 -23.35 35.87 -1.88
CA PRO A 414 -24.05 35.96 -0.61
C PRO A 414 -24.15 34.58 0.06
N ALA A 415 -23.94 34.54 1.37
CA ALA A 415 -24.08 33.31 2.16
C ALA A 415 -25.52 32.80 2.15
N GLN A 416 -25.68 31.49 2.09
CA GLN A 416 -26.96 30.78 2.08
C GLN A 416 -26.97 29.73 3.18
N VAL A 417 -28.10 29.60 3.88
CA VAL A 417 -28.28 28.58 4.89
C VAL A 417 -28.67 27.25 4.24
N ASP A 418 -27.97 26.20 4.61
CA ASP A 418 -28.33 24.84 4.22
C ASP A 418 -29.50 24.33 5.05
N ALA A 419 -30.58 23.87 4.41
CA ALA A 419 -31.81 23.51 5.08
C ALA A 419 -31.68 22.25 5.96
N ASP A 420 -30.78 21.33 5.61
CA ASP A 420 -30.62 20.05 6.33
C ASP A 420 -29.76 20.22 7.59
N THR A 421 -28.76 21.11 7.55
CA THR A 421 -27.76 21.25 8.61
C THR A 421 -27.87 22.56 9.40
N GLY A 422 -28.61 23.54 8.89
CA GLY A 422 -28.67 24.90 9.45
C GLY A 422 -27.37 25.71 9.30
N ALA A 423 -26.35 25.15 8.66
CA ALA A 423 -25.05 25.79 8.47
C ALA A 423 -25.07 26.79 7.33
N ALA A 424 -24.35 27.92 7.51
CA ALA A 424 -24.19 28.91 6.43
C ALA A 424 -23.09 28.48 5.46
N TRP A 425 -23.37 28.57 4.16
CA TRP A 425 -22.47 28.26 3.06
C TRP A 425 -22.40 29.43 2.09
N THR A 426 -21.18 29.77 1.67
CA THR A 426 -20.93 30.85 0.70
C THR A 426 -20.59 30.25 -0.65
N PRO A 427 -21.29 30.61 -1.74
CA PRO A 427 -20.88 30.23 -3.08
C PRO A 427 -19.59 30.96 -3.44
N VAL A 428 -18.65 30.24 -4.05
CA VAL A 428 -17.32 30.76 -4.39
C VAL A 428 -16.94 30.37 -5.81
N LYS A 429 -16.13 31.22 -6.46
CA LYS A 429 -15.51 30.97 -7.77
C LYS A 429 -14.01 31.08 -7.64
N LEU A 430 -13.32 30.06 -8.12
CA LEU A 430 -11.86 30.04 -8.26
C LEU A 430 -11.51 30.19 -9.73
N ARG A 431 -10.69 31.18 -10.07
CA ARG A 431 -10.08 31.31 -11.40
C ARG A 431 -8.60 31.01 -11.28
N ALA A 432 -8.13 30.05 -12.06
CA ALA A 432 -6.76 29.54 -11.93
C ALA A 432 -6.20 29.10 -13.28
N TRP A 433 -4.87 28.99 -13.34
CA TRP A 433 -4.15 28.42 -14.46
C TRP A 433 -3.71 26.99 -14.16
N ILE A 434 -3.83 26.10 -15.13
CA ILE A 434 -3.43 24.69 -15.04
C ILE A 434 -2.78 24.24 -16.34
N ASP A 435 -2.00 23.16 -16.30
CA ASP A 435 -1.63 22.44 -17.52
C ASP A 435 -2.82 21.61 -18.04
N GLY A 436 -2.81 21.28 -19.33
CA GLY A 436 -3.88 20.52 -19.99
C GLY A 436 -3.86 19.01 -19.76
N THR A 437 -2.93 18.47 -18.96
CA THR A 437 -2.82 17.01 -18.69
C THR A 437 -3.86 16.55 -17.67
N ASP A 438 -4.04 15.25 -17.53
CA ASP A 438 -4.88 14.61 -16.50
C ASP A 438 -6.32 15.18 -16.40
N LEU A 439 -6.89 15.55 -17.53
CA LEU A 439 -8.25 16.04 -17.66
C LEU A 439 -9.10 15.06 -18.49
N ASN A 440 -10.39 15.06 -18.25
CA ASN A 440 -11.35 14.30 -19.03
C ASN A 440 -12.45 15.22 -19.59
N THR A 441 -12.92 14.94 -20.80
CA THR A 441 -13.98 15.69 -21.47
C THR A 441 -15.38 15.22 -21.09
N SER A 442 -15.49 14.12 -20.35
CA SER A 442 -16.77 13.53 -19.95
C SER A 442 -16.73 12.96 -18.54
N VAL A 443 -17.57 13.49 -17.67
CA VAL A 443 -17.76 12.94 -16.32
C VAL A 443 -18.26 11.49 -16.34
N ALA A 444 -19.01 11.10 -17.37
CA ALA A 444 -19.49 9.73 -17.54
C ALA A 444 -18.33 8.72 -17.70
N ASN A 445 -17.22 9.13 -18.30
CA ASN A 445 -16.02 8.29 -18.39
C ASN A 445 -15.38 8.08 -17.02
N LEU A 446 -15.31 9.13 -16.19
CA LEU A 446 -14.84 9.03 -14.82
C LEU A 446 -15.73 8.11 -13.98
N TRP A 447 -17.06 8.23 -14.15
CA TRP A 447 -18.02 7.40 -13.42
C TRP A 447 -18.00 5.93 -13.86
N ARG A 448 -17.77 5.67 -15.14
CA ARG A 448 -17.59 4.29 -15.65
C ARG A 448 -16.35 3.64 -15.06
N TYR A 449 -15.25 4.37 -15.07
CA TYR A 449 -14.00 3.93 -14.42
C TYR A 449 -14.20 3.67 -12.92
N SER A 450 -14.83 4.61 -12.21
CA SER A 450 -15.07 4.51 -10.76
C SER A 450 -15.99 3.35 -10.40
N SER A 451 -17.03 3.11 -11.22
CA SER A 451 -17.92 1.96 -11.04
C SER A 451 -17.19 0.64 -11.24
N ALA A 452 -16.34 0.54 -12.28
CA ALA A 452 -15.51 -0.63 -12.51
C ALA A 452 -14.52 -0.85 -11.34
N LEU A 453 -13.89 0.24 -10.87
CA LEU A 453 -12.97 0.21 -9.72
C LEU A 453 -13.69 -0.24 -8.43
N LEU A 454 -14.88 0.29 -8.15
CA LEU A 454 -15.70 -0.12 -7.01
C LEU A 454 -16.01 -1.62 -7.05
N ASN A 455 -16.48 -2.11 -8.20
CA ASN A 455 -16.80 -3.52 -8.39
C ASN A 455 -15.56 -4.42 -8.29
N GLY A 456 -14.44 -4.04 -8.90
CA GLY A 456 -13.22 -4.82 -8.87
C GLY A 456 -12.55 -4.86 -7.50
N THR A 457 -12.61 -3.76 -6.74
CA THR A 457 -11.90 -3.61 -5.47
C THR A 457 -12.73 -4.09 -4.28
N CYS A 458 -13.99 -3.66 -4.18
CA CYS A 458 -14.77 -3.84 -2.95
C CYS A 458 -15.61 -5.13 -2.96
N ALA A 459 -16.02 -5.64 -4.12
CA ALA A 459 -16.80 -6.88 -4.21
C ALA A 459 -16.01 -8.14 -3.83
N ALA A 460 -14.71 -8.03 -3.70
CA ALA A 460 -13.85 -9.17 -3.33
C ALA A 460 -14.09 -9.67 -1.89
N CYS A 461 -14.57 -8.80 -0.99
CA CYS A 461 -14.66 -9.12 0.44
C CYS A 461 -16.12 -9.23 0.95
N HIS A 462 -17.04 -8.45 0.39
CA HIS A 462 -18.45 -8.44 0.81
C HIS A 462 -19.35 -7.93 -0.33
N SER A 463 -20.68 -8.07 -0.16
CA SER A 463 -21.64 -7.46 -1.07
C SER A 463 -21.48 -5.95 -1.10
N LEU A 464 -21.47 -5.37 -2.30
CA LEU A 464 -21.31 -3.92 -2.47
C LEU A 464 -22.53 -3.18 -1.93
N PRO A 465 -22.33 -2.16 -1.09
CA PRO A 465 -23.40 -1.23 -0.81
C PRO A 465 -23.68 -0.38 -2.06
N GLU A 466 -24.93 -0.22 -2.39
CA GLU A 466 -25.30 0.72 -3.46
C GLU A 466 -24.94 2.16 -3.05
N PRO A 467 -24.47 3.02 -3.98
CA PRO A 467 -24.14 4.41 -3.65
C PRO A 467 -25.30 5.16 -2.97
N ARG A 468 -26.55 4.84 -3.29
CA ARG A 468 -27.76 5.42 -2.68
C ARG A 468 -28.05 4.94 -1.24
N GLN A 469 -27.33 3.93 -0.76
CA GLN A 469 -27.55 3.43 0.61
C GLN A 469 -27.16 4.47 1.67
N PHE A 470 -26.14 5.28 1.38
CA PHE A 470 -25.63 6.31 2.30
C PHE A 470 -25.84 7.72 1.73
N SER A 471 -25.79 8.73 2.60
CA SER A 471 -25.67 10.13 2.19
C SER A 471 -24.25 10.44 1.73
N ALA A 472 -24.06 11.52 0.96
CA ALA A 472 -22.75 11.95 0.50
C ALA A 472 -21.74 12.15 1.65
N ASN A 473 -22.21 12.68 2.77
CA ASN A 473 -21.35 12.91 3.94
C ASN A 473 -21.02 11.62 4.70
N GLN A 474 -21.92 10.63 4.72
CA GLN A 474 -21.67 9.32 5.35
C GLN A 474 -20.64 8.50 4.57
N TRP A 475 -20.59 8.63 3.24
CA TRP A 475 -19.60 7.96 2.41
C TRP A 475 -18.17 8.28 2.79
N VAL A 476 -17.89 9.50 3.29
CA VAL A 476 -16.54 9.89 3.73
C VAL A 476 -16.03 8.93 4.81
N GLY A 477 -16.82 8.69 5.85
CA GLY A 477 -16.44 7.77 6.94
C GLY A 477 -16.43 6.31 6.51
N THR A 478 -17.45 5.90 5.74
CA THR A 478 -17.60 4.52 5.26
C THR A 478 -16.41 4.11 4.38
N LEU A 479 -16.07 4.91 3.38
CA LEU A 479 -14.97 4.59 2.47
C LEU A 479 -13.60 4.71 3.14
N ASN A 480 -13.43 5.69 4.03
CA ASN A 480 -12.19 5.84 4.79
C ASN A 480 -11.91 4.64 5.70
N GLY A 481 -12.93 4.06 6.30
CA GLY A 481 -12.79 2.83 7.08
C GLY A 481 -12.32 1.63 6.26
N MET A 482 -12.65 1.60 4.97
CA MET A 482 -12.27 0.52 4.04
C MET A 482 -10.90 0.77 3.38
N ARG A 483 -10.40 2.01 3.36
CA ARG A 483 -9.18 2.40 2.64
C ARG A 483 -7.98 1.54 3.00
N ARG A 484 -7.79 1.24 4.27
CA ARG A 484 -6.66 0.43 4.79
C ARG A 484 -6.64 -1.02 4.26
N TYR A 485 -7.76 -1.51 3.73
CA TYR A 485 -7.87 -2.86 3.19
C TYR A 485 -7.79 -2.90 1.66
N THR A 486 -7.42 -1.79 1.03
CA THR A 486 -7.35 -1.66 -0.43
C THR A 486 -5.98 -1.16 -0.86
N SER A 487 -5.57 -1.55 -2.06
CA SER A 487 -4.33 -1.08 -2.71
C SER A 487 -4.54 0.18 -3.57
N LEU A 488 -5.66 0.89 -3.40
CA LEU A 488 -5.99 2.09 -4.17
C LEU A 488 -4.93 3.19 -3.95
N THR A 489 -4.51 3.84 -5.03
CA THR A 489 -3.74 5.08 -4.94
C THR A 489 -4.60 6.19 -4.33
N ASP A 490 -3.99 7.27 -3.89
CA ASP A 490 -4.71 8.43 -3.35
C ASP A 490 -5.70 9.01 -4.36
N ASP A 491 -5.33 9.07 -5.64
CA ASP A 491 -6.19 9.59 -6.69
C ASP A 491 -7.33 8.62 -7.03
N GLN A 492 -7.06 7.31 -7.08
CA GLN A 492 -8.12 6.30 -7.24
C GLN A 492 -9.13 6.36 -6.08
N TYR A 493 -8.64 6.48 -4.85
CA TYR A 493 -9.49 6.64 -3.68
C TYR A 493 -10.33 7.92 -3.76
N ARG A 494 -9.73 9.07 -4.15
CA ARG A 494 -10.44 10.35 -4.30
C ARG A 494 -11.50 10.28 -5.40
N MET A 495 -11.16 9.67 -6.54
CA MET A 495 -12.08 9.48 -7.65
C MET A 495 -13.26 8.59 -7.24
N LEU A 496 -12.98 7.48 -6.55
CA LEU A 496 -14.01 6.57 -6.05
C LEU A 496 -14.92 7.25 -5.00
N LEU A 497 -14.33 8.01 -4.07
CA LEU A 497 -15.11 8.78 -3.08
C LEU A 497 -16.00 9.81 -3.77
N SER A 498 -15.48 10.55 -4.74
CA SER A 498 -16.28 11.51 -5.52
C SER A 498 -17.43 10.81 -6.25
N TYR A 499 -17.20 9.63 -6.84
CA TYR A 499 -18.21 8.83 -7.50
C TYR A 499 -19.36 8.45 -6.54
N VAL A 500 -19.06 7.78 -5.43
CA VAL A 500 -20.11 7.33 -4.51
C VAL A 500 -20.85 8.50 -3.86
N GLN A 501 -20.18 9.63 -3.62
CA GLN A 501 -20.80 10.84 -3.11
C GLN A 501 -21.73 11.51 -4.11
N ASN A 502 -21.36 11.55 -5.40
CA ASN A 502 -22.22 12.12 -6.44
C ASN A 502 -23.42 11.22 -6.81
N HIS A 503 -23.37 9.93 -6.46
CA HIS A 503 -24.45 8.96 -6.64
C HIS A 503 -25.16 8.60 -5.32
N ALA A 504 -24.87 9.31 -4.23
CA ALA A 504 -25.49 9.11 -2.92
C ALA A 504 -26.99 9.46 -2.93
N ARG A 505 -27.73 8.98 -1.94
CA ARG A 505 -29.18 9.18 -1.86
C ARG A 505 -29.63 10.65 -1.86
N ASP A 506 -28.77 11.55 -1.38
CA ASP A 506 -29.04 12.98 -1.21
C ASP A 506 -28.37 13.87 -2.28
N THR A 507 -27.76 13.26 -3.28
CA THR A 507 -27.10 13.96 -4.40
C THR A 507 -27.49 13.42 -5.77
N ALA A 508 -27.88 12.15 -5.86
CA ALA A 508 -28.35 11.56 -7.11
C ALA A 508 -29.74 12.14 -7.50
N PRO A 509 -30.01 12.30 -8.80
CA PRO A 509 -31.36 12.62 -9.25
C PRO A 509 -32.38 11.57 -8.75
N PRO A 510 -33.66 11.95 -8.51
CA PRO A 510 -34.66 11.00 -8.12
C PRO A 510 -34.65 9.80 -9.07
N ALA A 511 -34.78 8.58 -8.52
CA ALA A 511 -34.92 7.41 -9.37
C ALA A 511 -36.16 7.61 -10.26
N ALA A 512 -35.99 7.45 -11.57
CA ALA A 512 -37.16 7.39 -12.45
C ALA A 512 -38.13 6.33 -11.90
N ALA A 513 -39.36 6.71 -11.68
CA ALA A 513 -40.39 5.76 -11.27
C ALA A 513 -40.37 4.59 -12.26
N LYS A 514 -40.18 3.37 -11.75
CA LYS A 514 -40.34 2.19 -12.61
C LYS A 514 -41.76 2.21 -13.19
N PRO A 515 -41.91 2.00 -14.52
CA PRO A 515 -43.21 1.92 -15.14
C PRO A 515 -44.05 0.78 -14.59
#